data_63ffb6d2f07caf30794dd928287a9077
#
_entry.id   63ffb6d2f07caf30794dd928287a9077
#
_cell.length_a   1.000
_cell.length_b   1.000
_cell.length_c   1.000
_cell.angle_alpha   90.00
_cell.angle_beta   90.00
_cell.angle_gamma   90.00
#
_symmetry.space_group_name_H-M   'P 1'
#
loop_
_entity.id
_entity.type
_entity.pdbx_description
1 polymer ?
#
loop_
_entity_poly.entity_id
_entity_poly.type
_entity_poly.pdbx_seq_one_letter_code
_entity_poly.pdbx_strand_id
1 'polypeptide(L)'
;MESISESIKNILAVLVNYGTEQLNYLEQVVSELKSFKKYDVSIIVNSNIPLEIEGIDQVNVIELEDYQLLPLTCRQVIWDHKDDFDIFLFGENDHLFKEHHIDKHLEYLKIIPEDRITGLIQYEQIKNQIYFPAWHAHYDWDYNNIEEYGGKKFAHFTNLHQATFILTKEQLDKIG
;
A
#
# COMPACT_ATOMS: atom_id res chain seq x y z
N MET A 1 22.42 17.28 -24.49
CA MET A 1 21.55 17.10 -23.34
C MET A 1 21.20 15.64 -23.33
N GLU A 2 21.92 14.85 -22.55
CA GLU A 2 21.59 13.44 -22.31
C GLU A 2 20.35 13.42 -21.42
N SER A 3 19.27 12.87 -21.94
CA SER A 3 18.12 12.51 -21.09
C SER A 3 18.61 11.43 -20.13
N ILE A 4 18.78 11.77 -18.86
CA ILE A 4 18.91 10.77 -17.82
C ILE A 4 17.60 9.99 -17.86
N SER A 5 17.66 8.78 -18.42
CA SER A 5 16.57 7.81 -18.28
C SER A 5 16.43 7.57 -16.78
N GLU A 6 15.40 8.15 -16.17
CA GLU A 6 15.04 7.74 -14.79
C GLU A 6 14.84 6.23 -14.84
N SER A 7 15.64 5.50 -14.07
CA SER A 7 15.48 4.05 -13.95
C SER A 7 14.08 3.75 -13.43
N ILE A 8 13.42 2.78 -14.05
CA ILE A 8 12.12 2.29 -13.58
C ILE A 8 12.30 1.85 -12.13
N LYS A 9 11.48 2.38 -11.23
CA LYS A 9 11.51 2.00 -9.82
C LYS A 9 10.80 0.66 -9.62
N ASN A 10 11.39 -0.15 -8.75
CA ASN A 10 10.87 -1.45 -8.38
C ASN A 10 10.01 -1.34 -7.14
N ILE A 11 8.81 -1.93 -7.19
CA ILE A 11 7.86 -2.01 -6.07
C ILE A 11 7.76 -3.44 -5.59
N LEU A 12 7.88 -3.66 -4.29
CA LEU A 12 7.40 -4.88 -3.63
C LEU A 12 6.02 -4.62 -3.05
N ALA A 13 5.02 -5.29 -3.60
CA ALA A 13 3.67 -5.35 -3.03
C ALA A 13 3.53 -6.62 -2.18
N VAL A 14 3.35 -6.46 -0.88
CA VAL A 14 3.09 -7.58 0.04
C VAL A 14 1.61 -7.51 0.44
N LEU A 15 0.85 -8.49 -0.01
CA LEU A 15 -0.58 -8.58 0.22
C LEU A 15 -0.89 -9.68 1.23
N VAL A 16 -2.01 -9.54 1.92
CA VAL A 16 -2.52 -10.57 2.81
C VAL A 16 -3.85 -11.11 2.30
N ASN A 17 -4.02 -12.43 2.35
CA ASN A 17 -5.27 -13.11 1.98
C ASN A 17 -5.68 -14.13 3.03
N TYR A 18 -6.95 -14.13 3.39
CA TYR A 18 -7.54 -15.14 4.26
C TYR A 18 -8.74 -15.82 3.58
N GLY A 19 -8.70 -17.15 3.50
CA GLY A 19 -9.77 -17.95 2.92
C GLY A 19 -9.97 -17.72 1.42
N THR A 20 -11.15 -18.11 0.95
CA THR A 20 -11.49 -18.10 -0.48
C THR A 20 -12.54 -17.06 -0.86
N GLU A 21 -13.16 -16.39 0.11
CA GLU A 21 -14.35 -15.56 -0.13
C GLU A 21 -14.08 -14.30 -0.96
N GLN A 22 -12.83 -13.79 -0.89
CA GLN A 22 -12.44 -12.54 -1.56
C GLN A 22 -11.42 -12.74 -2.69
N LEU A 23 -11.22 -13.95 -3.19
CA LEU A 23 -10.23 -14.23 -4.25
C LEU A 23 -10.47 -13.42 -5.53
N ASN A 24 -11.73 -13.16 -5.88
CA ASN A 24 -12.07 -12.32 -7.01
C ASN A 24 -11.60 -10.86 -6.85
N TYR A 25 -11.51 -10.34 -5.63
CA TYR A 25 -10.91 -9.03 -5.36
C TYR A 25 -9.40 -9.09 -5.43
N LEU A 26 -8.79 -10.14 -4.85
CA LEU A 26 -7.35 -10.34 -4.95
C LEU A 26 -6.88 -10.42 -6.40
N GLU A 27 -7.61 -11.15 -7.27
CA GLU A 27 -7.32 -11.19 -8.72
C GLU A 27 -7.34 -9.80 -9.35
N GLN A 28 -8.32 -8.95 -8.99
CA GLN A 28 -8.40 -7.58 -9.48
C GLN A 28 -7.24 -6.72 -8.98
N VAL A 29 -6.87 -6.84 -7.70
CA VAL A 29 -5.73 -6.12 -7.11
C VAL A 29 -4.43 -6.52 -7.81
N VAL A 30 -4.18 -7.82 -7.98
CA VAL A 30 -2.99 -8.34 -8.68
C VAL A 30 -2.94 -7.85 -10.13
N SER A 31 -4.05 -7.98 -10.86
CA SER A 31 -4.15 -7.52 -12.25
C SER A 31 -3.89 -6.02 -12.38
N GLU A 32 -4.43 -5.20 -11.48
CA GLU A 32 -4.19 -3.76 -11.47
C GLU A 32 -2.72 -3.45 -11.22
N LEU A 33 -2.10 -4.03 -10.19
CA LEU A 33 -0.70 -3.81 -9.85
C LEU A 33 0.23 -4.21 -11.01
N LYS A 34 -0.01 -5.34 -11.65
CA LYS A 34 0.76 -5.79 -12.83
C LYS A 34 0.51 -4.94 -14.08
N SER A 35 -0.55 -4.13 -14.10
CA SER A 35 -0.84 -3.21 -15.21
C SER A 35 -0.06 -1.90 -15.16
N PHE A 36 0.68 -1.60 -14.09
CA PHE A 36 1.46 -0.38 -13.94
C PHE A 36 2.49 -0.25 -15.08
N LYS A 37 2.72 0.99 -15.54
CA LYS A 37 3.61 1.28 -16.67
C LYS A 37 4.89 1.99 -16.27
N LYS A 38 4.85 2.70 -15.14
CA LYS A 38 5.98 3.48 -14.63
C LYS A 38 6.81 2.72 -13.61
N TYR A 39 6.28 1.60 -13.10
CA TYR A 39 6.87 0.81 -12.04
C TYR A 39 6.89 -0.66 -12.42
N ASP A 40 7.95 -1.33 -12.00
CA ASP A 40 8.01 -2.80 -12.04
C ASP A 40 7.55 -3.35 -10.69
N VAL A 41 6.47 -4.14 -10.70
CA VAL A 41 5.80 -4.60 -9.46
C VAL A 41 5.98 -6.10 -9.26
N SER A 42 6.67 -6.46 -8.19
CA SER A 42 6.69 -7.83 -7.66
C SER A 42 5.63 -7.99 -6.58
N ILE A 43 4.92 -9.11 -6.58
CA ILE A 43 3.81 -9.37 -5.67
C ILE A 43 4.07 -10.63 -4.85
N ILE A 44 4.13 -10.47 -3.52
CA ILE A 44 4.16 -11.59 -2.57
C ILE A 44 2.86 -11.58 -1.78
N VAL A 45 2.21 -12.74 -1.67
CA VAL A 45 0.98 -12.88 -0.89
C VAL A 45 1.20 -13.81 0.30
N ASN A 46 0.99 -13.29 1.50
CA ASN A 46 0.89 -14.11 2.70
C ASN A 46 -0.55 -14.59 2.87
N SER A 47 -0.77 -15.90 2.86
CA SER A 47 -2.11 -16.50 2.86
C SER A 47 -2.17 -17.69 3.83
N ASN A 48 -3.35 -17.98 4.33
CA ASN A 48 -3.61 -19.22 5.10
C ASN A 48 -3.90 -20.44 4.21
N ILE A 49 -4.00 -20.24 2.90
CA ILE A 49 -4.25 -21.27 1.90
C ILE A 49 -3.32 -21.11 0.70
N PRO A 50 -3.00 -22.17 -0.06
CA PRO A 50 -2.31 -22.03 -1.33
C PRO A 50 -3.18 -21.26 -2.34
N LEU A 51 -2.54 -20.48 -3.21
CA LEU A 51 -3.18 -19.67 -4.23
C LEU A 51 -2.55 -19.94 -5.59
N GLU A 52 -3.39 -20.01 -6.62
CA GLU A 52 -2.98 -20.13 -8.03
C GLU A 52 -3.60 -18.98 -8.83
N ILE A 53 -3.08 -17.76 -8.63
CA ILE A 53 -3.53 -16.54 -9.29
C ILE A 53 -2.39 -16.03 -10.17
N GLU A 54 -2.68 -15.86 -11.47
CA GLU A 54 -1.72 -15.33 -12.43
C GLU A 54 -1.26 -13.91 -12.02
N GLY A 55 0.05 -13.68 -12.06
CA GLY A 55 0.66 -12.40 -11.69
C GLY A 55 1.16 -12.34 -10.25
N ILE A 56 0.87 -13.32 -9.39
CA ILE A 56 1.53 -13.45 -8.09
C ILE A 56 2.90 -14.09 -8.30
N ASP A 57 3.95 -13.44 -7.80
CA ASP A 57 5.32 -13.94 -7.94
C ASP A 57 5.66 -14.97 -6.86
N GLN A 58 5.08 -14.82 -5.65
CA GLN A 58 5.28 -15.76 -4.55
C GLN A 58 4.06 -15.83 -3.63
N VAL A 59 3.72 -17.03 -3.18
CA VAL A 59 2.72 -17.27 -2.14
C VAL A 59 3.41 -17.90 -0.92
N ASN A 60 3.27 -17.27 0.23
CA ASN A 60 3.68 -17.83 1.51
C ASN A 60 2.45 -18.38 2.22
N VAL A 61 2.33 -19.70 2.32
CA VAL A 61 1.27 -20.33 3.10
C VAL A 61 1.68 -20.35 4.56
N ILE A 62 0.92 -19.64 5.40
CA ILE A 62 1.26 -19.40 6.80
C ILE A 62 0.18 -20.01 7.69
N GLU A 63 0.60 -20.86 8.63
CA GLU A 63 -0.24 -21.43 9.67
C GLU A 63 -0.10 -20.60 10.95
N LEU A 64 -1.22 -20.13 11.51
CA LEU A 64 -1.29 -19.37 12.77
C LEU A 64 -2.42 -19.89 13.63
N GLU A 65 -2.26 -19.81 14.96
CA GLU A 65 -3.34 -20.07 15.92
C GLU A 65 -4.42 -18.98 15.85
N ASP A 66 -4.00 -17.73 15.57
CA ASP A 66 -4.89 -16.57 15.41
C ASP A 66 -4.59 -15.87 14.07
N TYR A 67 -5.46 -16.03 13.10
CA TYR A 67 -5.32 -15.44 11.77
C TYR A 67 -5.56 -13.93 11.73
N GLN A 68 -6.03 -13.30 12.81
CA GLN A 68 -6.04 -11.84 12.92
C GLN A 68 -4.61 -11.27 12.93
N LEU A 69 -3.62 -12.10 13.23
CA LEU A 69 -2.20 -11.74 13.19
C LEU A 69 -1.56 -11.92 11.81
N LEU A 70 -2.28 -12.47 10.84
CA LEU A 70 -1.73 -12.72 9.49
C LEU A 70 -1.18 -11.46 8.82
N PRO A 71 -1.82 -10.27 8.92
CA PRO A 71 -1.25 -9.04 8.37
C PRO A 71 0.11 -8.66 8.94
N LEU A 72 0.39 -9.01 10.19
CA LEU A 72 1.68 -8.70 10.84
C LEU A 72 2.84 -9.48 10.23
N THR A 73 2.57 -10.64 9.63
CA THR A 73 3.61 -11.47 8.98
C THR A 73 4.21 -10.78 7.75
N CYS A 74 3.48 -9.85 7.13
CA CYS A 74 3.96 -9.07 5.99
C CYS A 74 5.13 -8.16 6.34
N ARG A 75 5.26 -7.74 7.61
CA ARG A 75 6.37 -6.88 8.07
C ARG A 75 7.72 -7.56 7.88
N GLN A 76 7.81 -8.85 8.21
CA GLN A 76 9.05 -9.61 8.04
C GLN A 76 9.40 -9.74 6.56
N VAL A 77 8.42 -10.02 5.69
CA VAL A 77 8.65 -10.11 4.25
C VAL A 77 9.21 -8.79 3.69
N ILE A 78 8.60 -7.65 4.07
CA ILE A 78 9.07 -6.34 3.66
C ILE A 78 10.50 -6.09 4.14
N TRP A 79 10.80 -6.44 5.40
CA TRP A 79 12.11 -6.23 5.99
C TRP A 79 13.19 -7.09 5.35
N ASP A 80 12.90 -8.35 5.05
CA ASP A 80 13.84 -9.29 4.40
C ASP A 80 14.23 -8.83 2.98
N HIS A 81 13.34 -8.06 2.32
CA HIS A 81 13.55 -7.53 0.97
C HIS A 81 13.88 -6.03 0.92
N LYS A 82 14.22 -5.42 2.05
CA LYS A 82 14.39 -3.96 2.15
C LYS A 82 15.47 -3.39 1.23
N ASP A 83 16.45 -4.18 0.85
CA ASP A 83 17.55 -3.76 -0.01
C ASP A 83 17.34 -4.08 -1.50
N ASP A 84 16.29 -4.83 -1.84
CA ASP A 84 16.02 -5.30 -3.20
C ASP A 84 15.04 -4.37 -3.96
N PHE A 85 14.29 -3.51 -3.25
CA PHE A 85 13.23 -2.68 -3.82
C PHE A 85 13.34 -1.22 -3.39
N ASP A 86 12.78 -0.32 -4.25
CA ASP A 86 12.75 1.13 -4.00
C ASP A 86 11.53 1.55 -3.18
N ILE A 87 10.41 0.83 -3.35
CA ILE A 87 9.10 1.15 -2.78
C ILE A 87 8.46 -0.13 -2.27
N PHE A 88 7.79 -0.02 -1.13
CA PHE A 88 7.07 -1.10 -0.47
C PHE A 88 5.61 -0.71 -0.33
N LEU A 89 4.73 -1.61 -0.73
CA LEU A 89 3.29 -1.47 -0.62
C LEU A 89 2.76 -2.63 0.21
N PHE A 90 1.97 -2.32 1.23
CA PHE A 90 1.21 -3.29 1.99
C PHE A 90 -0.28 -3.07 1.78
N GLY A 91 -1.04 -4.13 1.61
CA GLY A 91 -2.50 -4.07 1.50
C GLY A 91 -3.17 -5.41 1.78
N GLU A 92 -4.47 -5.34 2.03
CA GLU A 92 -5.32 -6.52 2.12
C GLU A 92 -5.80 -6.94 0.72
N ASN A 93 -6.38 -8.11 0.60
CA ASN A 93 -6.77 -8.73 -0.66
C ASN A 93 -7.90 -7.98 -1.42
N ASP A 94 -8.54 -7.00 -0.80
CA ASP A 94 -9.61 -6.17 -1.38
C ASP A 94 -9.22 -4.68 -1.51
N HIS A 95 -7.97 -4.32 -1.21
CA HIS A 95 -7.48 -2.95 -1.32
C HIS A 95 -6.88 -2.67 -2.70
N LEU A 96 -7.62 -1.95 -3.54
CA LEU A 96 -7.21 -1.65 -4.90
C LEU A 96 -6.34 -0.38 -4.96
N PHE A 97 -5.05 -0.57 -5.25
CA PHE A 97 -4.12 0.51 -5.53
C PHE A 97 -4.08 0.84 -7.03
N LYS A 98 -3.97 2.12 -7.34
CA LYS A 98 -3.75 2.62 -8.68
C LYS A 98 -2.36 3.21 -8.80
N GLU A 99 -1.77 3.17 -9.99
CA GLU A 99 -0.43 3.72 -10.25
C GLU A 99 -0.30 5.18 -9.78
N HIS A 100 -1.34 5.99 -9.99
CA HIS A 100 -1.33 7.39 -9.56
C HIS A 100 -1.30 7.58 -8.03
N HIS A 101 -1.67 6.59 -7.23
CA HIS A 101 -1.51 6.65 -5.77
C HIS A 101 -0.03 6.65 -5.40
N ILE A 102 0.78 5.84 -6.08
CA ILE A 102 2.24 5.83 -5.92
C ILE A 102 2.82 7.17 -6.36
N ASP A 103 2.42 7.67 -7.54
CA ASP A 103 2.87 8.98 -8.05
C ASP A 103 2.60 10.08 -7.03
N LYS A 104 1.39 10.12 -6.45
CA LYS A 104 0.98 11.12 -5.47
C LYS A 104 1.72 10.99 -4.14
N HIS A 105 1.92 9.77 -3.67
CA HIS A 105 2.74 9.53 -2.48
C HIS A 105 4.15 10.11 -2.66
N LEU A 106 4.83 9.76 -3.75
CA LEU A 106 6.17 10.27 -4.04
C LEU A 106 6.22 11.79 -4.29
N GLU A 107 5.16 12.37 -4.89
CA GLU A 107 5.04 13.82 -5.05
C GLU A 107 4.99 14.52 -3.68
N TYR A 108 4.16 14.01 -2.78
CA TYR A 108 3.95 14.64 -1.47
C TYR A 108 5.15 14.47 -0.54
N LEU A 109 5.85 13.34 -0.58
CA LEU A 109 7.08 13.15 0.19
C LEU A 109 8.16 14.21 -0.09
N LYS A 110 8.14 14.83 -1.28
CA LYS A 110 9.08 15.90 -1.64
C LYS A 110 8.78 17.25 -0.97
N ILE A 111 7.59 17.41 -0.41
CA ILE A 111 7.12 18.70 0.12
C ILE A 111 6.74 18.64 1.60
N ILE A 112 6.40 17.46 2.14
CA ILE A 112 6.12 17.30 3.57
C ILE A 112 7.42 17.08 4.36
N PRO A 113 7.45 17.39 5.67
CA PRO A 113 8.59 17.09 6.54
C PRO A 113 8.93 15.59 6.56
N GLU A 114 10.20 15.27 6.80
CA GLU A 114 10.71 13.90 6.79
C GLU A 114 10.13 12.99 7.88
N ASP A 115 9.58 13.57 8.95
CA ASP A 115 8.90 12.85 10.03
C ASP A 115 7.40 12.64 9.75
N ARG A 116 6.95 12.93 8.54
CA ARG A 116 5.56 12.77 8.09
C ARG A 116 5.46 11.76 6.96
N ILE A 117 4.32 11.11 6.90
CA ILE A 117 3.93 10.22 5.82
C ILE A 117 2.52 10.59 5.35
N THR A 118 2.26 10.47 4.06
CA THR A 118 0.91 10.67 3.52
C THR A 118 0.03 9.48 3.87
N GLY A 119 -1.14 9.75 4.46
CA GLY A 119 -2.17 8.74 4.70
C GLY A 119 -2.96 8.42 3.42
N LEU A 120 -3.56 7.25 3.39
CA LEU A 120 -4.46 6.80 2.34
C LEU A 120 -5.89 6.82 2.87
N ILE A 121 -6.79 7.50 2.16
CA ILE A 121 -8.21 7.49 2.47
C ILE A 121 -8.86 6.39 1.64
N GLN A 122 -9.41 5.39 2.33
CA GLN A 122 -10.12 4.28 1.68
C GLN A 122 -11.55 4.68 1.38
N TYR A 123 -12.04 4.24 0.24
CA TYR A 123 -13.45 4.37 -0.14
C TYR A 123 -13.92 3.11 -0.89
N GLU A 124 -15.19 2.87 -0.83
CA GLU A 124 -15.85 1.84 -1.63
C GLU A 124 -16.59 2.50 -2.80
N GLN A 125 -16.51 1.90 -3.96
CA GLN A 125 -17.25 2.34 -5.14
C GLN A 125 -18.25 1.27 -5.54
N ILE A 126 -19.54 1.62 -5.43
CA ILE A 126 -20.64 0.77 -5.89
C ILE A 126 -21.30 1.48 -7.07
N LYS A 127 -21.17 0.93 -8.27
CA LYS A 127 -21.57 1.56 -9.53
C LYS A 127 -20.87 2.92 -9.70
N ASN A 128 -21.63 4.04 -9.68
CA ASN A 128 -21.11 5.40 -9.83
C ASN A 128 -21.13 6.19 -8.52
N GLN A 129 -21.34 5.54 -7.37
CA GLN A 129 -21.39 6.20 -6.06
C GLN A 129 -20.18 5.79 -5.23
N ILE A 130 -19.60 6.76 -4.54
CA ILE A 130 -18.49 6.58 -3.62
C ILE A 130 -19.04 6.60 -2.21
N TYR A 131 -18.62 5.62 -1.42
CA TYR A 131 -18.96 5.46 -0.01
C TYR A 131 -17.67 5.46 0.81
N PHE A 132 -17.69 6.12 1.94
CA PHE A 132 -16.61 6.08 2.92
C PHE A 132 -17.07 5.17 4.07
N PRO A 133 -16.57 3.93 4.16
CA PRO A 133 -16.99 2.98 5.19
C PRO A 133 -16.60 3.49 6.58
N ALA A 134 -17.52 3.38 7.53
CA ALA A 134 -17.37 3.96 8.88
C ALA A 134 -16.14 3.46 9.64
N TRP A 135 -15.71 2.22 9.40
CA TRP A 135 -14.53 1.64 10.04
C TRP A 135 -13.21 2.24 9.56
N HIS A 136 -13.13 2.66 8.29
CA HIS A 136 -11.93 3.16 7.64
C HIS A 136 -11.95 4.66 7.40
N ALA A 137 -13.13 5.29 7.46
CA ALA A 137 -13.33 6.69 7.15
C ALA A 137 -13.93 7.50 8.31
N HIS A 138 -13.87 6.97 9.53
CA HIS A 138 -14.27 7.72 10.70
C HIS A 138 -13.11 8.64 11.10
N TYR A 139 -13.10 9.86 10.53
CA TYR A 139 -12.06 10.85 10.75
C TYR A 139 -12.63 12.00 11.56
N ASP A 140 -12.06 12.21 12.73
CA ASP A 140 -12.15 13.50 13.39
C ASP A 140 -11.01 14.37 12.82
N TRP A 141 -11.35 15.24 11.87
CA TRP A 141 -10.39 16.18 11.32
C TRP A 141 -10.14 17.29 12.33
N ASP A 142 -8.90 17.44 12.78
CA ASP A 142 -8.49 18.63 13.55
C ASP A 142 -8.19 19.78 12.59
N TYR A 143 -9.20 20.59 12.31
CA TYR A 143 -9.06 21.77 11.46
C TYR A 143 -8.18 22.87 12.07
N ASN A 144 -7.85 22.79 13.37
CA ASN A 144 -6.90 23.71 14.01
C ASN A 144 -5.45 23.29 13.80
N ASN A 145 -5.25 22.07 13.30
CA ASN A 145 -3.94 21.48 13.07
C ASN A 145 -3.74 21.17 11.58
N ILE A 146 -3.96 22.19 10.75
CA ILE A 146 -3.71 22.12 9.30
C ILE A 146 -2.35 22.76 9.04
N GLU A 147 -1.47 22.02 8.39
CA GLU A 147 -0.17 22.50 7.95
C GLU A 147 -0.18 22.72 6.43
N GLU A 148 0.59 23.69 5.96
CA GLU A 148 0.70 23.99 4.54
C GLU A 148 2.12 23.78 4.06
N TYR A 149 2.30 22.91 3.04
CA TYR A 149 3.57 22.60 2.42
C TYR A 149 3.42 22.64 0.89
N GLY A 150 4.33 23.36 0.22
CA GLY A 150 4.31 23.44 -1.25
C GLY A 150 2.99 23.95 -1.84
N GLY A 151 2.29 24.85 -1.13
CA GLY A 151 0.99 25.39 -1.53
C GLY A 151 -0.18 24.41 -1.40
N LYS A 152 0.02 23.28 -0.70
CA LYS A 152 -1.00 22.27 -0.40
C LYS A 152 -1.26 22.21 1.10
N LYS A 153 -2.52 22.00 1.47
CA LYS A 153 -2.95 21.87 2.87
C LYS A 153 -3.04 20.41 3.26
N PHE A 154 -2.45 20.07 4.40
CA PHE A 154 -2.45 18.74 5.00
C PHE A 154 -3.09 18.81 6.37
N ALA A 155 -4.02 17.93 6.64
CA ALA A 155 -4.60 17.74 7.95
C ALA A 155 -3.98 16.53 8.64
N HIS A 156 -3.76 16.62 9.95
CA HIS A 156 -3.33 15.46 10.71
C HIS A 156 -4.42 14.39 10.71
N PHE A 157 -3.98 13.17 10.49
CA PHE A 157 -4.85 12.01 10.46
C PHE A 157 -5.05 11.49 11.88
N THR A 158 -6.28 11.44 12.36
CA THR A 158 -6.57 11.02 13.73
C THR A 158 -6.89 9.54 13.85
N ASN A 159 -7.29 8.90 12.75
CA ASN A 159 -7.50 7.46 12.73
C ASN A 159 -6.16 6.74 12.50
N LEU A 160 -5.69 6.02 13.50
CA LEU A 160 -4.44 5.25 13.44
C LEU A 160 -4.60 3.87 12.77
N HIS A 161 -5.82 3.48 12.43
CA HIS A 161 -6.05 2.24 11.70
C HIS A 161 -5.66 2.41 10.23
N GLN A 162 -4.53 1.87 9.88
CA GLN A 162 -3.97 1.86 8.53
C GLN A 162 -3.87 0.41 8.05
N ALA A 163 -4.90 -0.06 7.37
CA ALA A 163 -4.90 -1.39 6.74
C ALA A 163 -4.05 -1.44 5.46
N THR A 164 -3.49 -0.28 5.05
CA THR A 164 -2.64 -0.16 3.87
C THR A 164 -1.58 0.91 4.09
N PHE A 165 -0.41 0.73 3.47
CA PHE A 165 0.60 1.80 3.42
C PHE A 165 1.48 1.68 2.17
N ILE A 166 2.12 2.80 1.85
CA ILE A 166 3.20 2.89 0.87
C ILE A 166 4.40 3.49 1.60
N LEU A 167 5.56 2.86 1.51
CA LEU A 167 6.82 3.35 2.05
C LEU A 167 7.89 3.37 0.97
N THR A 168 8.76 4.34 0.99
CA THR A 168 10.03 4.26 0.25
C THR A 168 11.08 3.51 1.06
N LYS A 169 12.15 3.07 0.40
CA LYS A 169 13.30 2.46 1.07
C LYS A 169 13.85 3.38 2.17
N GLU A 170 14.00 4.68 1.88
CA GLU A 170 14.50 5.66 2.85
C GLU A 170 13.60 5.79 4.08
N GLN A 171 12.29 5.65 3.90
CA GLN A 171 11.34 5.64 5.03
C GLN A 171 11.45 4.35 5.82
N LEU A 172 11.58 3.20 5.15
CA LEU A 172 11.74 1.90 5.80
C LEU A 172 13.02 1.85 6.63
N ASP A 173 14.14 2.38 6.10
CA ASP A 173 15.43 2.44 6.82
C ASP A 173 15.38 3.31 8.09
N LYS A 174 14.43 4.26 8.19
CA LYS A 174 14.25 5.09 9.40
C LYS A 174 13.41 4.43 10.49
N ILE A 175 12.63 3.40 10.15
CA ILE A 175 11.70 2.72 11.08
C ILE A 175 12.41 1.56 11.81
N GLY A 176 13.48 1.01 11.23
CA GLY A 176 14.20 -0.18 11.69
C GLY A 176 15.28 0.03 12.73
#